data_bd45b5e8a15324f645f2c202507b604a
#
_entry.id   bd45b5e8a15324f645f2c202507b604a
#
_cell.length_a   1.000
_cell.length_b   1.000
_cell.length_c   1.000
_cell.angle_alpha   90.00
_cell.angle_beta   90.00
_cell.angle_gamma   90.00
#
_symmetry.space_group_name_H-M   'P 1'
#
loop_
_entity.id
_entity.type
_entity.pdbx_description
1 polymer ?
#
loop_
_entity_poly.entity_id
_entity_poly.type
_entity_poly.pdbx_seq_one_letter_code
_entity_poly.pdbx_strand_id
1 'polypeptide(L)'
;MSSSPGRPAGSTSWRDGAPISHATNLPGDEHGDFGVLSMDESLTEPGDLGGTTIAVSTLLSINTIMVSAWLEEAGVDPDTVEFVEVPFPSMEQAMTDGQVDAAFTIEPLLSQALDGGAHVIGYPIADTYPGRAHAGYFATRAYVDAHPDELAAFTRATVRGNEYVMDDPDYYRELLAEHTDIPAETLAAMRLPALSTPSEQDIMEILADLTYRYGVIPEPFEGDPSELLHFAEG
;
A
#
# COMPACT_ATOMS: atom_id res chain seq x y z
N MET A 1 -16.23 43.39 1.60
CA MET A 1 -16.95 42.12 1.47
C MET A 1 -16.26 41.37 0.32
N SER A 2 -15.25 40.62 0.62
CA SER A 2 -14.48 39.82 -0.37
C SER A 2 -15.08 38.41 -0.33
N SER A 3 -15.75 38.01 -1.39
CA SER A 3 -16.25 36.64 -1.60
C SER A 3 -15.07 35.75 -1.97
N SER A 4 -14.70 34.86 -1.08
CA SER A 4 -13.79 33.76 -1.40
C SER A 4 -14.41 32.88 -2.48
N PRO A 5 -13.67 32.49 -3.52
CA PRO A 5 -14.17 31.55 -4.51
C PRO A 5 -14.45 30.20 -3.87
N GLY A 6 -15.65 29.67 -4.14
CA GLY A 6 -16.07 28.35 -3.64
C GLY A 6 -15.13 27.25 -4.13
N ARG A 7 -14.74 26.40 -3.21
CA ARG A 7 -13.93 25.18 -3.47
C ARG A 7 -14.66 24.30 -4.49
N PRO A 8 -13.98 23.74 -5.50
CA PRO A 8 -14.57 22.74 -6.36
C PRO A 8 -14.96 21.50 -5.51
N ALA A 9 -16.18 21.03 -5.73
CA ALA A 9 -16.66 19.77 -5.16
C ALA A 9 -15.86 18.62 -5.79
N GLY A 10 -14.96 18.03 -5.02
CA GLY A 10 -14.11 16.90 -5.47
C GLY A 10 -12.71 16.86 -4.86
N SER A 11 -12.28 17.87 -4.11
CA SER A 11 -11.02 17.77 -3.37
C SER A 11 -11.20 16.76 -2.22
N THR A 12 -10.68 15.58 -2.42
CA THR A 12 -10.57 14.55 -1.38
C THR A 12 -9.91 15.19 -0.15
N SER A 13 -10.59 15.13 0.96
CA SER A 13 -10.29 15.89 2.18
C SER A 13 -9.14 15.30 2.97
N TRP A 14 -7.95 15.19 2.40
CA TRP A 14 -6.74 14.90 3.17
C TRP A 14 -6.50 15.93 4.28
N ARG A 15 -7.07 17.13 4.13
CA ARG A 15 -6.97 18.23 5.08
C ARG A 15 -7.75 18.03 6.40
N ASP A 16 -8.59 17.00 6.48
CA ASP A 16 -9.48 16.80 7.63
C ASP A 16 -9.23 15.46 8.36
N GLY A 17 -8.13 14.74 8.05
CA GLY A 17 -7.84 13.45 8.64
C GLY A 17 -6.50 13.42 9.38
N ALA A 18 -6.43 12.68 10.47
CA ALA A 18 -5.19 12.33 11.15
C ALA A 18 -5.00 10.81 11.06
N PRO A 19 -3.92 10.31 10.45
CA PRO A 19 -3.65 8.88 10.37
C PRO A 19 -3.20 8.34 11.72
N ILE A 20 -3.62 7.12 12.04
CA ILE A 20 -3.28 6.43 13.26
C ILE A 20 -2.83 5.02 12.91
N SER A 21 -1.56 4.70 13.08
CA SER A 21 -0.93 3.38 12.94
C SER A 21 -1.03 2.68 11.58
N HIS A 22 -0.09 1.80 11.23
CA HIS A 22 0.04 1.24 9.89
C HIS A 22 0.90 0.00 9.82
N ALA A 23 0.84 -0.64 8.63
CA ALA A 23 1.73 -1.69 8.21
C ALA A 23 3.00 -1.07 7.56
N THR A 24 4.14 -1.64 7.82
CA THR A 24 5.41 -1.30 7.17
C THR A 24 6.09 -2.57 6.70
N ASN A 25 6.89 -2.47 5.63
CA ASN A 25 7.89 -3.48 5.38
C ASN A 25 9.04 -3.28 6.38
N LEU A 26 9.52 -4.36 7.02
CA LEU A 26 10.66 -4.25 7.93
C LEU A 26 11.91 -3.86 7.15
N PRO A 27 12.78 -2.98 7.70
CA PRO A 27 14.07 -2.69 7.11
C PRO A 27 14.89 -3.98 6.96
N GLY A 28 15.32 -4.30 5.73
CA GLY A 28 16.08 -5.52 5.44
C GLY A 28 15.22 -6.73 5.09
N ASP A 29 13.90 -6.61 5.04
CA ASP A 29 13.05 -7.60 4.41
C ASP A 29 13.09 -7.36 2.89
N GLU A 30 13.83 -8.20 2.18
CA GLU A 30 13.99 -8.14 0.72
C GLU A 30 12.68 -8.45 -0.03
N HIS A 31 11.61 -8.74 0.70
CA HIS A 31 10.39 -9.26 0.14
C HIS A 31 9.17 -8.68 0.87
N GLY A 32 8.40 -7.87 0.16
CA GLY A 32 7.16 -7.29 0.67
C GLY A 32 5.96 -8.24 0.63
N ASP A 33 4.90 -7.84 1.29
CA ASP A 33 3.55 -8.43 1.20
C ASP A 33 2.77 -7.99 -0.05
N PHE A 34 3.36 -7.07 -0.85
CA PHE A 34 2.89 -6.63 -2.16
C PHE A 34 3.94 -6.90 -3.21
N GLY A 35 3.57 -7.54 -4.33
CA GLY A 35 4.49 -7.83 -5.42
C GLY A 35 3.88 -7.64 -6.80
N VAL A 36 4.73 -7.36 -7.78
CA VAL A 36 4.41 -7.47 -9.21
C VAL A 36 4.79 -8.86 -9.67
N LEU A 37 3.81 -9.58 -10.18
CA LEU A 37 3.92 -10.96 -10.66
C LEU A 37 3.64 -11.04 -12.16
N SER A 38 4.18 -12.07 -12.81
CA SER A 38 3.81 -12.44 -14.16
C SER A 38 3.77 -13.96 -14.37
N MET A 39 3.03 -14.42 -15.40
CA MET A 39 3.08 -15.77 -15.96
C MET A 39 4.02 -15.84 -17.16
N ASP A 40 4.50 -14.73 -17.70
CA ASP A 40 5.41 -14.65 -18.82
C ASP A 40 6.87 -14.68 -18.35
N GLU A 41 7.54 -15.81 -18.56
CA GLU A 41 8.94 -16.04 -18.18
C GLU A 41 9.94 -15.03 -18.78
N SER A 42 9.53 -14.22 -19.76
CA SER A 42 10.37 -13.18 -20.35
C SER A 42 10.39 -11.89 -19.54
N LEU A 43 9.43 -11.67 -18.64
CA LEU A 43 9.31 -10.50 -17.76
C LEU A 43 9.94 -10.83 -16.40
N THR A 44 11.23 -10.55 -16.22
CA THR A 44 12.01 -10.98 -15.04
C THR A 44 12.48 -9.86 -14.14
N GLU A 45 12.49 -8.64 -14.66
CA GLU A 45 12.93 -7.44 -13.92
C GLU A 45 12.05 -6.22 -14.29
N PRO A 46 12.02 -5.16 -13.47
CA PRO A 46 11.20 -3.97 -13.75
C PRO A 46 11.44 -3.39 -15.15
N GLY A 47 12.67 -3.50 -15.65
CA GLY A 47 13.08 -3.01 -16.96
C GLY A 47 12.32 -3.64 -18.13
N ASP A 48 11.78 -4.85 -17.96
CA ASP A 48 11.05 -5.60 -18.98
C ASP A 48 9.58 -5.12 -19.12
N LEU A 49 9.09 -4.30 -18.19
CA LEU A 49 7.68 -3.93 -18.10
C LEU A 49 7.27 -2.75 -19.02
N GLY A 50 8.20 -2.12 -19.70
CA GLY A 50 7.89 -1.05 -20.65
C GLY A 50 7.00 -1.54 -21.81
N GLY A 51 5.84 -0.91 -22.01
CA GLY A 51 4.88 -1.27 -23.05
C GLY A 51 3.95 -2.43 -22.69
N THR A 52 3.93 -2.88 -21.44
CA THR A 52 3.06 -3.97 -20.96
C THR A 52 1.77 -3.44 -20.33
N THR A 53 0.82 -4.36 -20.09
CA THR A 53 -0.42 -4.11 -19.36
C THR A 53 -0.30 -4.68 -17.95
N ILE A 54 -0.40 -3.84 -16.92
CA ILE A 54 -0.31 -4.24 -15.52
C ILE A 54 -1.66 -4.11 -14.82
N ALA A 55 -2.15 -5.20 -14.24
CA ALA A 55 -3.34 -5.17 -13.40
C ALA A 55 -3.06 -4.54 -12.04
N VAL A 56 -3.94 -3.64 -11.61
CA VAL A 56 -3.98 -3.04 -10.27
C VAL A 56 -5.39 -3.12 -9.72
N SER A 57 -5.56 -3.12 -8.40
CA SER A 57 -6.92 -3.23 -7.82
C SER A 57 -7.76 -1.97 -8.02
N THR A 58 -7.13 -0.82 -8.13
CA THR A 58 -7.77 0.48 -8.31
C THR A 58 -6.79 1.44 -8.97
N LEU A 59 -7.25 2.14 -10.00
CA LEU A 59 -6.51 3.25 -10.61
C LEU A 59 -6.48 4.47 -9.67
N LEU A 60 -5.52 5.37 -9.86
CA LEU A 60 -5.33 6.58 -9.05
C LEU A 60 -5.28 6.28 -7.54
N SER A 61 -4.50 5.28 -7.17
CA SER A 61 -4.33 4.81 -5.79
C SER A 61 -2.86 4.60 -5.46
N ILE A 62 -2.58 4.22 -4.21
CA ILE A 62 -1.23 3.84 -3.77
C ILE A 62 -0.61 2.76 -4.66
N ASN A 63 -1.44 1.86 -5.24
CA ASN A 63 -0.97 0.76 -6.08
C ASN A 63 -0.30 1.28 -7.36
N THR A 64 -0.98 2.16 -8.11
CA THR A 64 -0.39 2.77 -9.31
C THR A 64 0.78 3.68 -9.00
N ILE A 65 0.69 4.46 -7.90
CA ILE A 65 1.76 5.36 -7.46
C ILE A 65 3.06 4.57 -7.19
N MET A 66 2.96 3.50 -6.40
CA MET A 66 4.14 2.72 -5.99
C MET A 66 4.76 1.96 -7.17
N VAL A 67 3.93 1.37 -8.03
CA VAL A 67 4.43 0.70 -9.24
C VAL A 67 5.07 1.71 -10.19
N SER A 68 4.46 2.89 -10.38
CA SER A 68 5.03 3.94 -11.25
C SER A 68 6.38 4.44 -10.74
N ALA A 69 6.50 4.70 -9.42
CA ALA A 69 7.76 5.14 -8.83
C ALA A 69 8.87 4.08 -8.96
N TRP A 70 8.53 2.82 -8.73
CA TRP A 70 9.44 1.70 -8.87
C TRP A 70 9.92 1.48 -10.31
N LEU A 71 9.02 1.60 -11.30
CA LEU A 71 9.37 1.54 -12.72
C LEU A 71 10.32 2.68 -13.12
N GLU A 72 10.06 3.89 -12.65
CA GLU A 72 10.89 5.05 -12.93
C GLU A 72 12.30 4.92 -12.35
N GLU A 73 12.43 4.36 -11.13
CA GLU A 73 13.74 4.05 -10.54
C GLU A 73 14.51 3.00 -11.37
N ALA A 74 13.81 2.07 -12.00
CA ALA A 74 14.38 1.10 -12.92
C ALA A 74 14.65 1.66 -14.34
N GLY A 75 14.35 2.94 -14.58
CA GLY A 75 14.55 3.61 -15.86
C GLY A 75 13.47 3.35 -16.90
N VAL A 76 12.32 2.82 -16.48
CA VAL A 76 11.14 2.63 -17.33
C VAL A 76 10.24 3.86 -17.18
N ASP A 77 9.81 4.43 -18.30
CA ASP A 77 8.81 5.50 -18.31
C ASP A 77 7.43 4.91 -17.97
N PRO A 78 6.82 5.26 -16.81
CA PRO A 78 5.53 4.72 -16.41
C PRO A 78 4.39 5.01 -17.39
N ASP A 79 4.50 6.06 -18.19
CA ASP A 79 3.50 6.40 -19.22
C ASP A 79 3.50 5.39 -20.37
N THR A 80 4.50 4.53 -20.48
CA THR A 80 4.54 3.43 -21.45
C THR A 80 3.77 2.19 -20.98
N VAL A 81 3.39 2.11 -19.72
CA VAL A 81 2.67 0.98 -19.12
C VAL A 81 1.18 1.26 -19.10
N GLU A 82 0.36 0.32 -19.52
CA GLU A 82 -1.09 0.41 -19.40
C GLU A 82 -1.55 -0.19 -18.07
N PHE A 83 -2.03 0.63 -17.14
CA PHE A 83 -2.66 0.15 -15.92
C PHE A 83 -4.14 -0.14 -16.14
N VAL A 84 -4.60 -1.34 -15.73
CA VAL A 84 -6.00 -1.75 -15.82
C VAL A 84 -6.54 -2.18 -14.46
N GLU A 85 -7.80 -1.84 -14.18
CA GLU A 85 -8.46 -2.25 -12.94
C GLU A 85 -8.91 -3.72 -13.01
N VAL A 86 -8.34 -4.55 -12.14
CA VAL A 86 -8.73 -5.94 -11.94
C VAL A 86 -8.83 -6.19 -10.44
N PRO A 87 -9.95 -6.71 -9.91
CA PRO A 87 -10.03 -7.08 -8.50
C PRO A 87 -8.95 -8.09 -8.12
N PHE A 88 -8.30 -7.95 -6.98
CA PHE A 88 -7.24 -8.84 -6.52
C PHE A 88 -7.51 -10.33 -6.72
N PRO A 89 -8.69 -10.88 -6.36
CA PRO A 89 -8.97 -12.31 -6.54
C PRO A 89 -9.04 -12.77 -8.01
N SER A 90 -9.10 -11.85 -8.96
CA SER A 90 -9.20 -12.14 -10.40
C SER A 90 -7.87 -11.96 -11.14
N MET A 91 -6.84 -11.44 -10.48
CA MET A 91 -5.57 -11.08 -11.13
C MET A 91 -4.81 -12.30 -11.65
N GLU A 92 -4.73 -13.38 -10.87
CA GLU A 92 -4.09 -14.63 -11.29
C GLU A 92 -4.73 -15.19 -12.57
N GLN A 93 -6.06 -15.22 -12.62
CA GLN A 93 -6.78 -15.69 -13.80
C GLN A 93 -6.57 -14.77 -15.00
N ALA A 94 -6.54 -13.45 -14.79
CA ALA A 94 -6.30 -12.47 -15.85
C ALA A 94 -4.89 -12.63 -16.48
N MET A 95 -3.87 -12.89 -15.67
CA MET A 95 -2.52 -13.21 -16.15
C MET A 95 -2.51 -14.55 -16.90
N THR A 96 -3.13 -15.59 -16.35
CA THR A 96 -3.20 -16.91 -16.97
C THR A 96 -3.88 -16.89 -18.33
N ASP A 97 -4.93 -16.09 -18.48
CA ASP A 97 -5.68 -15.92 -19.73
C ASP A 97 -4.98 -14.96 -20.72
N GLY A 98 -3.87 -14.36 -20.34
CA GLY A 98 -3.13 -13.37 -21.15
C GLY A 98 -3.93 -12.08 -21.38
N GLN A 99 -4.83 -11.72 -20.46
CA GLN A 99 -5.57 -10.45 -20.50
C GLN A 99 -4.71 -9.30 -19.98
N VAL A 100 -3.74 -9.60 -19.13
CA VAL A 100 -2.71 -8.69 -18.63
C VAL A 100 -1.38 -9.41 -18.60
N ASP A 101 -0.29 -8.65 -18.75
CA ASP A 101 1.07 -9.19 -18.79
C ASP A 101 1.62 -9.41 -17.38
N ALA A 102 1.22 -8.53 -16.44
CA ALA A 102 1.63 -8.59 -15.05
C ALA A 102 0.50 -8.11 -14.12
N ALA A 103 0.63 -8.37 -12.82
CA ALA A 103 -0.32 -7.92 -11.81
C ALA A 103 0.39 -7.50 -10.53
N PHE A 104 0.00 -6.34 -9.99
CA PHE A 104 0.39 -5.89 -8.65
C PHE A 104 -0.62 -6.44 -7.63
N THR A 105 -0.23 -7.46 -6.90
CA THR A 105 -1.08 -8.18 -5.98
C THR A 105 -0.53 -8.17 -4.54
N ILE A 106 -1.30 -8.69 -3.60
CA ILE A 106 -1.05 -8.68 -2.16
C ILE A 106 -1.20 -10.08 -1.58
N GLU A 107 -0.53 -10.36 -0.45
CA GLU A 107 -0.80 -11.56 0.33
C GLU A 107 -2.27 -11.64 0.82
N PRO A 108 -2.90 -12.81 0.87
CA PRO A 108 -2.37 -14.14 0.54
C PRO A 108 -2.45 -14.51 -0.95
N LEU A 109 -3.00 -13.66 -1.80
CA LEU A 109 -3.21 -13.92 -3.23
C LEU A 109 -1.88 -13.94 -4.00
N LEU A 110 -0.86 -13.23 -3.50
CA LEU A 110 0.50 -13.30 -4.01
C LEU A 110 1.02 -14.74 -3.90
N SER A 111 1.00 -15.32 -2.71
CA SER A 111 1.41 -16.72 -2.50
C SER A 111 0.58 -17.70 -3.32
N GLN A 112 -0.72 -17.50 -3.46
CA GLN A 112 -1.58 -18.35 -4.29
C GLN A 112 -1.20 -18.29 -5.77
N ALA A 113 -0.92 -17.11 -6.30
CA ALA A 113 -0.49 -16.95 -7.68
C ALA A 113 0.88 -17.60 -7.94
N LEU A 114 1.80 -17.56 -6.96
CA LEU A 114 3.08 -18.28 -7.05
C LEU A 114 2.87 -19.79 -7.10
N ASP A 115 1.99 -20.33 -6.29
CA ASP A 115 1.60 -21.75 -6.34
C ASP A 115 0.93 -22.11 -7.66
N GLY A 116 0.22 -21.15 -8.29
CA GLY A 116 -0.37 -21.25 -9.62
C GLY A 116 0.62 -21.17 -10.78
N GLY A 117 1.91 -20.93 -10.52
CA GLY A 117 2.98 -20.88 -11.51
C GLY A 117 3.43 -19.48 -11.92
N ALA A 118 2.89 -18.42 -11.30
CA ALA A 118 3.43 -17.07 -11.45
C ALA A 118 4.82 -16.95 -10.82
N HIS A 119 5.57 -15.97 -11.25
CA HIS A 119 6.85 -15.60 -10.61
C HIS A 119 6.86 -14.11 -10.26
N VAL A 120 7.69 -13.73 -9.30
CA VAL A 120 7.86 -12.34 -8.86
C VAL A 120 8.81 -11.63 -9.80
N ILE A 121 8.41 -10.42 -10.26
CA ILE A 121 9.27 -9.47 -10.97
C ILE A 121 9.94 -8.53 -9.96
N GLY A 122 9.23 -8.12 -8.90
CA GLY A 122 9.76 -7.32 -7.80
C GLY A 122 8.70 -6.90 -6.81
N TYR A 123 9.13 -6.16 -5.81
CA TYR A 123 8.31 -5.70 -4.68
C TYR A 123 8.31 -4.16 -4.62
N PRO A 124 7.47 -3.46 -5.40
CA PRO A 124 7.55 -2.02 -5.58
C PRO A 124 7.66 -1.20 -4.28
N ILE A 125 6.90 -1.56 -3.25
CA ILE A 125 6.91 -0.84 -1.98
C ILE A 125 8.20 -1.13 -1.19
N ALA A 126 8.61 -2.41 -1.12
CA ALA A 126 9.81 -2.81 -0.39
C ALA A 126 11.10 -2.34 -1.08
N ASP A 127 11.12 -2.37 -2.41
CA ASP A 127 12.29 -2.01 -3.22
C ASP A 127 12.54 -0.50 -3.19
N THR A 128 11.46 0.31 -3.34
CA THR A 128 11.57 1.77 -3.46
C THR A 128 11.56 2.49 -2.10
N TYR A 129 10.74 2.03 -1.16
CA TYR A 129 10.54 2.67 0.14
C TYR A 129 10.65 1.67 1.30
N PRO A 130 11.82 1.02 1.49
CA PRO A 130 12.00 0.00 2.51
C PRO A 130 11.77 0.57 3.91
N GLY A 131 11.00 -0.16 4.72
CA GLY A 131 10.69 0.24 6.09
C GLY A 131 9.68 1.38 6.23
N ARG A 132 9.05 1.82 5.14
CA ARG A 132 8.06 2.91 5.17
C ARG A 132 6.64 2.40 5.32
N ALA A 133 5.82 3.19 6.00
CA ALA A 133 4.40 2.91 6.10
C ALA A 133 3.70 3.11 4.73
N HIS A 134 2.82 2.19 4.37
CA HIS A 134 2.01 2.28 3.14
C HIS A 134 0.50 2.25 3.42
N ALA A 135 0.11 1.97 4.64
CA ALA A 135 -1.29 1.96 5.07
C ALA A 135 -1.42 2.50 6.50
N GLY A 136 -2.61 2.96 6.86
CA GLY A 136 -2.87 3.48 8.19
C GLY A 136 -4.35 3.67 8.47
N TYR A 137 -4.67 3.96 9.72
CA TYR A 137 -6.00 4.40 10.11
C TYR A 137 -6.09 5.92 10.01
N PHE A 138 -7.26 6.44 9.70
CA PHE A 138 -7.50 7.87 9.65
C PHE A 138 -8.81 8.25 10.32
N ALA A 139 -8.87 9.47 10.84
CA ALA A 139 -10.07 10.08 11.38
C ALA A 139 -10.16 11.54 10.91
N THR A 140 -11.36 12.11 10.91
CA THR A 140 -11.52 13.53 10.58
C THR A 140 -10.93 14.40 11.68
N ARG A 141 -10.41 15.58 11.36
CA ARG A 141 -9.89 16.52 12.35
C ARG A 141 -10.95 16.88 13.40
N ALA A 142 -12.19 17.06 12.96
CA ALA A 142 -13.28 17.34 13.91
C ALA A 142 -13.50 16.21 14.93
N TYR A 143 -13.30 14.94 14.51
CA TYR A 143 -13.38 13.81 15.42
C TYR A 143 -12.16 13.77 16.37
N VAL A 144 -10.96 13.99 15.83
CA VAL A 144 -9.71 14.07 16.60
C VAL A 144 -9.84 15.12 17.72
N ASP A 145 -10.30 16.32 17.38
CA ASP A 145 -10.45 17.43 18.33
C ASP A 145 -11.52 17.17 19.40
N ALA A 146 -12.60 16.46 19.03
CA ALA A 146 -13.71 16.17 19.94
C ALA A 146 -13.47 14.94 20.83
N HIS A 147 -12.61 13.98 20.41
CA HIS A 147 -12.43 12.68 21.06
C HIS A 147 -10.96 12.29 21.30
N PRO A 148 -10.11 13.18 21.86
CA PRO A 148 -8.68 12.91 22.02
C PRO A 148 -8.40 11.67 22.87
N ASP A 149 -9.17 11.43 23.93
CA ASP A 149 -9.00 10.29 24.84
C ASP A 149 -9.34 8.96 24.15
N GLU A 150 -10.36 8.93 23.27
CA GLU A 150 -10.74 7.75 22.51
C GLU A 150 -9.67 7.40 21.48
N LEU A 151 -9.13 8.41 20.79
CA LEU A 151 -8.03 8.23 19.85
C LEU A 151 -6.77 7.71 20.53
N ALA A 152 -6.39 8.31 21.66
CA ALA A 152 -5.26 7.83 22.43
C ALA A 152 -5.46 6.37 22.89
N ALA A 153 -6.67 6.00 23.30
CA ALA A 153 -7.00 4.63 23.68
C ALA A 153 -6.93 3.67 22.47
N PHE A 154 -7.45 4.08 21.31
CA PHE A 154 -7.38 3.32 20.08
C PHE A 154 -5.93 3.10 19.65
N THR A 155 -5.11 4.16 19.61
CA THR A 155 -3.69 4.08 19.25
C THR A 155 -2.94 3.12 20.16
N ARG A 156 -3.09 3.26 21.50
CA ARG A 156 -2.46 2.34 22.44
C ARG A 156 -2.89 0.88 22.24
N ALA A 157 -4.17 0.65 21.95
CA ALA A 157 -4.68 -0.70 21.71
C ALA A 157 -4.11 -1.29 20.41
N THR A 158 -4.04 -0.49 19.34
CA THR A 158 -3.47 -0.91 18.06
C THR A 158 -1.98 -1.19 18.17
N VAL A 159 -1.21 -0.30 18.79
CA VAL A 159 0.24 -0.50 19.03
C VAL A 159 0.48 -1.81 19.78
N ARG A 160 -0.23 -2.01 20.90
CA ARG A 160 -0.11 -3.27 21.67
C ARG A 160 -0.52 -4.51 20.87
N GLY A 161 -1.56 -4.38 20.04
CA GLY A 161 -1.98 -5.48 19.15
C GLY A 161 -0.91 -5.80 18.12
N ASN A 162 -0.33 -4.78 17.49
CA ASN A 162 0.77 -4.94 16.54
C ASN A 162 1.99 -5.62 17.19
N GLU A 163 2.46 -5.10 18.33
CA GLU A 163 3.56 -5.70 19.11
C GLU A 163 3.28 -7.17 19.41
N TYR A 164 2.06 -7.48 19.87
CA TYR A 164 1.69 -8.83 20.27
C TYR A 164 1.74 -9.85 19.13
N VAL A 165 1.25 -9.47 17.93
CA VAL A 165 1.28 -10.36 16.75
C VAL A 165 2.65 -10.39 16.07
N MET A 166 3.45 -9.32 16.18
CA MET A 166 4.81 -9.29 15.63
C MET A 166 5.80 -10.09 16.49
N ASP A 167 5.58 -10.17 17.81
CA ASP A 167 6.40 -10.96 18.71
C ASP A 167 6.18 -12.47 18.55
N ASP A 168 5.01 -12.89 18.05
CA ASP A 168 4.66 -14.30 17.84
C ASP A 168 3.96 -14.49 16.47
N PRO A 169 4.75 -14.69 15.38
CA PRO A 169 4.22 -14.91 14.04
C PRO A 169 3.33 -16.17 13.91
N ASP A 170 3.57 -17.19 14.72
CA ASP A 170 2.76 -18.41 14.70
C ASP A 170 1.37 -18.14 15.30
N TYR A 171 1.32 -17.40 16.40
CA TYR A 171 0.06 -16.91 16.97
C TYR A 171 -0.68 -15.99 16.00
N TYR A 172 0.03 -15.14 15.25
CA TYR A 172 -0.60 -14.30 14.22
C TYR A 172 -1.28 -15.16 13.15
N ARG A 173 -0.63 -16.24 12.68
CA ARG A 173 -1.25 -17.20 11.74
C ARG A 173 -2.46 -17.92 12.33
N GLU A 174 -2.41 -18.29 13.62
CA GLU A 174 -3.55 -18.88 14.34
C GLU A 174 -4.74 -17.92 14.37
N LEU A 175 -4.53 -16.63 14.67
CA LEU A 175 -5.58 -15.62 14.63
C LEU A 175 -6.17 -15.45 13.23
N LEU A 176 -5.34 -15.42 12.19
CA LEU A 176 -5.82 -15.35 10.81
C LEU A 176 -6.65 -16.59 10.46
N ALA A 177 -6.24 -17.78 10.87
CA ALA A 177 -7.00 -19.03 10.65
C ALA A 177 -8.34 -19.02 11.39
N GLU A 178 -8.43 -18.39 12.56
CA GLU A 178 -9.66 -18.31 13.35
C GLU A 178 -10.65 -17.28 12.77
N HIS A 179 -10.14 -16.20 12.19
CA HIS A 179 -10.94 -15.03 11.80
C HIS A 179 -11.09 -14.82 10.29
N THR A 180 -10.47 -15.69 9.46
CA THR A 180 -10.54 -15.61 8.00
C THR A 180 -10.78 -17.00 7.40
N ASP A 181 -11.20 -17.03 6.14
CA ASP A 181 -11.36 -18.28 5.36
C ASP A 181 -10.09 -18.63 4.55
N ILE A 182 -8.93 -18.08 4.90
CA ILE A 182 -7.66 -18.36 4.20
C ILE A 182 -7.25 -19.81 4.50
N PRO A 183 -6.93 -20.63 3.48
CA PRO A 183 -6.49 -22.01 3.70
C PRO A 183 -5.23 -22.09 4.57
N ALA A 184 -5.15 -23.11 5.43
CA ALA A 184 -4.02 -23.25 6.34
C ALA A 184 -2.66 -23.39 5.63
N GLU A 185 -2.63 -24.01 4.45
CA GLU A 185 -1.45 -24.10 3.59
C GLU A 185 -0.99 -22.72 3.10
N THR A 186 -1.94 -21.86 2.69
CA THR A 186 -1.65 -20.48 2.29
C THR A 186 -1.15 -19.66 3.47
N LEU A 187 -1.79 -19.78 4.64
CA LEU A 187 -1.34 -19.10 5.87
C LEU A 187 0.09 -19.51 6.28
N ALA A 188 0.46 -20.78 6.05
CA ALA A 188 1.81 -21.25 6.34
C ALA A 188 2.86 -20.70 5.36
N ALA A 189 2.50 -20.49 4.10
CA ALA A 189 3.37 -20.03 3.03
C ALA A 189 3.44 -18.51 2.93
N MET A 190 2.31 -17.80 3.19
CA MET A 190 2.21 -16.36 3.02
C MET A 190 3.17 -15.58 3.91
N ARG A 191 3.59 -14.44 3.43
CA ARG A 191 4.32 -13.46 4.22
C ARG A 191 3.35 -12.67 5.07
N LEU A 192 3.71 -12.50 6.32
CA LEU A 192 2.94 -11.64 7.22
C LEU A 192 3.34 -10.19 6.99
N PRO A 193 2.37 -9.26 6.96
CA PRO A 193 2.70 -7.84 6.88
C PRO A 193 3.48 -7.42 8.11
N ALA A 194 4.45 -6.53 7.93
CA ALA A 194 5.14 -5.92 9.05
C ALA A 194 4.25 -4.83 9.65
N LEU A 195 3.80 -5.03 10.87
CA LEU A 195 3.00 -4.08 11.62
C LEU A 195 3.92 -3.27 12.54
N SER A 196 4.03 -1.97 12.35
CA SER A 196 4.89 -1.12 13.17
C SER A 196 4.18 0.10 13.70
N THR A 197 4.82 0.74 14.68
CA THR A 197 4.44 2.06 15.12
C THR A 197 5.16 3.09 14.25
N PRO A 198 4.48 4.06 13.66
CA PRO A 198 5.12 5.05 12.81
C PRO A 198 6.07 5.93 13.61
N SER A 199 7.29 6.00 13.17
CA SER A 199 8.24 6.99 13.64
C SER A 199 8.64 7.98 12.54
N GLU A 200 8.13 7.81 11.31
CA GLU A 200 8.68 8.47 10.14
C GLU A 200 7.67 9.43 9.51
N GLN A 201 7.94 10.71 9.68
CA GLN A 201 7.12 11.80 9.13
C GLN A 201 7.30 11.98 7.63
N ASP A 202 8.47 11.59 7.09
CA ASP A 202 8.83 11.81 5.69
C ASP A 202 7.98 11.01 4.68
N ILE A 203 7.35 9.89 5.09
CA ILE A 203 6.47 9.16 4.18
C ILE A 203 5.29 10.03 3.70
N MET A 204 4.78 10.92 4.53
CA MET A 204 3.68 11.81 4.13
C MET A 204 4.13 12.85 3.11
N GLU A 205 5.38 13.33 3.21
CA GLU A 205 5.98 14.23 2.23
C GLU A 205 6.19 13.50 0.90
N ILE A 206 6.74 12.27 0.96
CA ILE A 206 6.92 11.41 -0.21
C ILE A 206 5.59 11.14 -0.90
N LEU A 207 4.58 10.71 -0.17
CA LEU A 207 3.26 10.41 -0.73
C LEU A 207 2.57 11.66 -1.30
N ALA A 208 2.72 12.82 -0.67
CA ALA A 208 2.18 14.08 -1.18
C ALA A 208 2.81 14.46 -2.53
N ASP A 209 4.13 14.29 -2.67
CA ASP A 209 4.83 14.51 -3.94
C ASP A 209 4.40 13.51 -5.02
N LEU A 210 4.42 12.22 -4.70
CA LEU A 210 4.08 11.16 -5.65
C LEU A 210 2.62 11.22 -6.11
N THR A 211 1.68 11.55 -5.21
CA THR A 211 0.26 11.70 -5.58
C THR A 211 0.03 12.84 -6.58
N TYR A 212 0.80 13.91 -6.46
CA TYR A 212 0.79 14.99 -7.45
C TYR A 212 1.49 14.57 -8.74
N ARG A 213 2.70 14.01 -8.64
CA ARG A 213 3.55 13.61 -9.75
C ARG A 213 2.84 12.61 -10.70
N TYR A 214 2.12 11.65 -10.13
CA TYR A 214 1.37 10.65 -10.90
C TYR A 214 -0.12 10.98 -11.08
N GLY A 215 -0.51 12.25 -10.90
CA GLY A 215 -1.82 12.75 -11.28
C GLY A 215 -3.00 12.29 -10.42
N VAL A 216 -2.76 11.75 -9.23
CA VAL A 216 -3.82 11.36 -8.28
C VAL A 216 -4.48 12.62 -7.68
N ILE A 217 -3.70 13.66 -7.41
CA ILE A 217 -4.20 14.99 -7.06
C ILE A 217 -3.85 16.00 -8.16
N PRO A 218 -4.77 16.92 -8.50
CA PRO A 218 -4.58 17.85 -9.62
C PRO A 218 -3.60 18.99 -9.33
N GLU A 219 -3.31 19.25 -8.07
CA GLU A 219 -2.44 20.33 -7.60
C GLU A 219 -1.53 19.82 -6.48
N PRO A 220 -0.30 20.36 -6.32
CA PRO A 220 0.57 20.00 -5.22
C PRO A 220 -0.14 20.16 -3.88
N PHE A 221 0.21 19.28 -2.92
CA PHE A 221 -0.30 19.41 -1.56
C PHE A 221 0.17 20.74 -0.96
N GLU A 222 -0.78 21.58 -0.51
CA GLU A 222 -0.46 22.84 0.16
C GLU A 222 -0.40 22.64 1.67
N GLY A 223 0.70 23.03 2.29
CA GLY A 223 0.94 22.91 3.72
C GLY A 223 2.01 21.86 4.04
N ASP A 224 2.17 21.55 5.30
CA ASP A 224 3.08 20.52 5.78
C ASP A 224 2.32 19.18 5.87
N PRO A 225 2.66 18.19 5.04
CA PRO A 225 1.99 16.88 5.07
C PRO A 225 2.15 16.16 6.42
N SER A 226 3.21 16.46 7.19
CA SER A 226 3.44 15.86 8.50
C SER A 226 2.38 16.28 9.52
N GLU A 227 1.71 17.43 9.32
CA GLU A 227 0.57 17.85 10.16
C GLU A 227 -0.65 16.93 10.06
N LEU A 228 -0.67 16.03 9.07
CA LEU A 228 -1.70 14.99 8.94
C LEU A 228 -1.44 13.81 9.88
N LEU A 229 -0.21 13.68 10.39
CA LEU A 229 0.15 12.61 11.32
C LEU A 229 -0.27 13.01 12.75
N HIS A 230 -0.98 12.11 13.41
CA HIS A 230 -1.32 12.22 14.81
C HIS A 230 -0.66 11.08 15.59
N PHE A 231 0.36 11.41 16.34
CA PHE A 231 1.00 10.47 17.25
C PHE A 231 0.36 10.69 18.64
N ALA A 232 -0.32 9.69 19.18
CA ALA A 232 -0.74 9.76 20.57
C ALA A 232 0.54 9.75 21.42
N GLU A 233 0.73 10.81 22.21
CA GLU A 233 1.75 10.81 23.25
C GLU A 233 1.44 9.68 24.24
N GLY A 234 2.43 8.81 24.46
CA GLY A 234 2.33 7.60 25.30
C GLY A 234 2.18 7.89 26.78
#